data_d21b18301e040cbd7d94ef779d5ff04e
#
_entry.id   d21b18301e040cbd7d94ef779d5ff04e
#
_cell.length_a   1.000
_cell.length_b   1.000
_cell.length_c   1.000
_cell.angle_alpha   90.00
_cell.angle_beta   90.00
_cell.angle_gamma   90.00
#
_symmetry.space_group_name_H-M   'P 1'
#
loop_
_entity.id
_entity.type
_entity.pdbx_description
1 polymer ?
#
loop_
_entity_poly.entity_id
_entity_poly.type
_entity_poly.pdbx_seq_one_letter_code
_entity_poly.pdbx_strand_id
1 'polypeptide(L)'
;MILNTGSRTDIPAYYSDWFYERVRAGEVLVRNPYYPTQITRYRLDPAVVDALVFCTKNPLPMLERLPLLDAFTMFWFVTITPYGREIEPHVPDKNLIAEAFCRLSESVGRERVSFRYDPVFLNKTYTEQYHVEKFGEFAEKLSGYTGQCVVSFIDLYEKTRRNFPGVRSVGKEEQERLIAAFSEIAVKQHLQIHLCCENRSLVRQNVDADGCLSQSVLEQAIGCRLKVPQQKRARDGCPCLLGADIGAYN
;
A
#
# COMPACT_ATOMS: atom_id res chain seq x y z
N MET A 1 -13.18 12.38 -7.17
CA MET A 1 -12.75 12.03 -5.78
C MET A 1 -11.88 10.79 -5.79
N ILE A 2 -10.98 10.64 -4.82
CA ILE A 2 -10.21 9.41 -4.61
C ILE A 2 -10.97 8.54 -3.60
N LEU A 3 -11.21 7.26 -3.93
CA LEU A 3 -11.78 6.27 -3.00
C LEU A 3 -10.70 5.26 -2.61
N ASN A 4 -10.57 5.02 -1.30
CA ASN A 4 -9.59 4.11 -0.72
C ASN A 4 -10.30 2.87 -0.16
N THR A 5 -9.71 1.69 -0.37
CA THR A 5 -10.30 0.39 0.00
C THR A 5 -9.44 -0.41 0.99
N GLY A 6 -8.45 0.21 1.62
CA GLY A 6 -7.47 -0.56 2.39
C GLY A 6 -6.96 0.07 3.68
N SER A 7 -7.49 1.22 4.12
CA SER A 7 -7.02 1.85 5.36
C SER A 7 -7.70 1.29 6.61
N ARG A 8 -8.98 0.93 6.51
CA ARG A 8 -9.76 0.38 7.64
C ARG A 8 -9.87 -1.13 7.58
N THR A 9 -10.06 -1.66 6.39
CA THR A 9 -10.25 -3.08 6.12
C THR A 9 -9.60 -3.39 4.78
N ASP A 10 -8.92 -4.52 4.66
CA ASP A 10 -8.40 -5.04 3.39
C ASP A 10 -9.58 -5.59 2.57
N ILE A 11 -10.27 -4.69 1.86
CA ILE A 11 -11.43 -5.04 1.04
C ILE A 11 -11.07 -6.03 -0.06
N PRO A 12 -9.98 -5.86 -0.84
CA PRO A 12 -9.58 -6.85 -1.84
C PRO A 12 -9.44 -8.25 -1.30
N ALA A 13 -8.82 -8.42 -0.14
CA ALA A 13 -8.56 -9.73 0.43
C ALA A 13 -9.80 -10.42 1.01
N TYR A 14 -10.71 -9.65 1.65
CA TYR A 14 -11.76 -10.24 2.49
C TYR A 14 -13.18 -9.89 2.06
N TYR A 15 -13.37 -8.85 1.27
CA TYR A 15 -14.67 -8.28 0.93
C TYR A 15 -14.82 -7.98 -0.56
N SER A 16 -14.09 -8.69 -1.43
CA SER A 16 -14.10 -8.48 -2.88
C SER A 16 -15.52 -8.64 -3.46
N ASP A 17 -16.28 -9.66 -3.05
CA ASP A 17 -17.66 -9.88 -3.51
C ASP A 17 -18.56 -8.71 -3.16
N TRP A 18 -18.51 -8.25 -1.91
CA TRP A 18 -19.25 -7.08 -1.47
C TRP A 18 -18.87 -5.84 -2.27
N PHE A 19 -17.57 -5.65 -2.56
CA PHE A 19 -17.12 -4.50 -3.33
C PHE A 19 -17.69 -4.50 -4.75
N TYR A 20 -17.65 -5.63 -5.43
CA TYR A 20 -18.23 -5.75 -6.78
C TYR A 20 -19.75 -5.53 -6.79
N GLU A 21 -20.48 -5.98 -5.74
CA GLU A 21 -21.90 -5.66 -5.57
C GLU A 21 -22.13 -4.15 -5.39
N ARG A 22 -21.25 -3.46 -4.66
CA ARG A 22 -21.33 -1.99 -4.51
C ARG A 22 -21.04 -1.27 -5.82
N VAL A 23 -20.06 -1.73 -6.59
CA VAL A 23 -19.78 -1.19 -7.92
C VAL A 23 -21.00 -1.36 -8.83
N ARG A 24 -21.62 -2.54 -8.84
CA ARG A 24 -22.86 -2.78 -9.61
C ARG A 24 -24.03 -1.90 -9.17
N ALA A 25 -24.16 -1.65 -7.86
CA ALA A 25 -25.17 -0.75 -7.31
C ALA A 25 -24.85 0.73 -7.57
N GLY A 26 -23.65 1.08 -7.99
CA GLY A 26 -23.23 2.45 -8.27
C GLY A 26 -23.01 3.31 -7.04
N GLU A 27 -23.05 2.72 -5.83
CA GLU A 27 -22.91 3.47 -4.57
C GLU A 27 -22.48 2.61 -3.39
N VAL A 28 -21.90 3.28 -2.40
CA VAL A 28 -21.61 2.69 -1.10
C VAL A 28 -21.99 3.66 0.02
N LEU A 29 -22.61 3.11 1.06
CA LEU A 29 -22.92 3.83 2.31
C LEU A 29 -21.87 3.50 3.36
N VAL A 30 -21.17 4.51 3.85
CA VAL A 30 -20.07 4.37 4.81
C VAL A 30 -20.45 5.04 6.12
N ARG A 31 -20.48 4.25 7.19
CA ARG A 31 -20.71 4.75 8.54
C ARG A 31 -19.45 5.38 9.10
N ASN A 32 -19.59 6.57 9.69
CA ASN A 32 -18.48 7.19 10.40
C ASN A 32 -18.13 6.35 11.64
N PRO A 33 -16.86 5.88 11.79
CA PRO A 33 -16.49 5.02 12.90
C PRO A 33 -16.53 5.71 14.28
N TYR A 34 -16.41 7.04 14.29
CA TYR A 34 -16.44 7.84 15.53
C TYR A 34 -17.84 8.38 15.84
N TYR A 35 -18.69 8.51 14.82
CA TYR A 35 -20.07 9.01 14.94
C TYR A 35 -21.00 8.07 14.17
N PRO A 36 -21.43 6.94 14.76
CA PRO A 36 -22.17 5.87 14.06
C PRO A 36 -23.51 6.27 13.43
N THR A 37 -24.10 7.37 13.89
CA THR A 37 -25.33 7.94 13.31
C THR A 37 -25.07 8.70 12.01
N GLN A 38 -23.80 9.04 11.73
CA GLN A 38 -23.38 9.74 10.52
C GLN A 38 -23.07 8.72 9.42
N ILE A 39 -23.82 8.75 8.32
CA ILE A 39 -23.63 7.90 7.16
C ILE A 39 -23.33 8.80 5.98
N THR A 40 -22.21 8.50 5.29
CA THR A 40 -21.82 9.17 4.05
C THR A 40 -22.10 8.25 2.87
N ARG A 41 -22.78 8.77 1.85
CA ARG A 41 -23.01 8.09 0.58
C ARG A 41 -21.92 8.50 -0.40
N TYR A 42 -21.21 7.54 -0.95
CA TYR A 42 -20.27 7.75 -2.05
C TYR A 42 -20.81 7.11 -3.32
N ARG A 43 -20.79 7.84 -4.43
CA ARG A 43 -21.09 7.29 -5.75
C ARG A 43 -19.88 6.52 -6.25
N LEU A 44 -20.11 5.28 -6.68
CA LEU A 44 -19.15 4.44 -7.41
C LEU A 44 -19.43 4.59 -8.93
N ASP A 45 -19.10 5.76 -9.45
CA ASP A 45 -19.36 6.17 -10.82
C ASP A 45 -18.05 6.73 -11.41
N PRO A 46 -17.55 6.15 -12.51
CA PRO A 46 -16.30 6.59 -13.15
C PRO A 46 -16.27 8.09 -13.49
N ALA A 47 -17.42 8.72 -13.70
CA ALA A 47 -17.50 10.15 -13.98
C ALA A 47 -17.17 11.05 -12.78
N VAL A 48 -17.19 10.51 -11.54
CA VAL A 48 -16.95 11.29 -10.32
C VAL A 48 -15.83 10.71 -9.45
N VAL A 49 -15.36 9.50 -9.75
CA VAL A 49 -14.23 8.84 -9.09
C VAL A 49 -12.99 9.02 -9.96
N ASP A 50 -12.06 9.85 -9.51
CA ASP A 50 -10.79 10.08 -10.22
C ASP A 50 -9.87 8.86 -10.12
N ALA A 51 -9.88 8.17 -8.98
CA ALA A 51 -9.13 6.93 -8.78
C ALA A 51 -9.75 6.06 -7.68
N LEU A 52 -9.73 4.73 -7.90
CA LEU A 52 -9.87 3.71 -6.88
C LEU A 52 -8.48 3.30 -6.40
N VAL A 53 -8.20 3.51 -5.12
CA VAL A 53 -6.92 3.14 -4.51
C VAL A 53 -7.12 1.90 -3.67
N PHE A 54 -6.48 0.82 -4.07
CA PHE A 54 -6.48 -0.45 -3.35
C PHE A 54 -5.21 -0.59 -2.52
N CYS A 55 -5.35 -1.06 -1.28
CA CYS A 55 -4.22 -1.43 -0.44
C CYS A 55 -4.51 -2.80 0.16
N THR A 56 -3.70 -3.80 -0.18
CA THR A 56 -4.01 -5.20 0.15
C THR A 56 -2.76 -6.03 0.40
N LYS A 57 -2.90 -7.07 1.21
CA LYS A 57 -1.94 -8.16 1.34
C LYS A 57 -2.31 -9.39 0.47
N ASN A 58 -3.46 -9.35 -0.21
CA ASN A 58 -3.91 -10.46 -1.06
C ASN A 58 -4.83 -9.95 -2.18
N PRO A 59 -4.32 -9.69 -3.39
CA PRO A 59 -5.13 -9.25 -4.52
C PRO A 59 -5.89 -10.41 -5.22
N LEU A 60 -5.55 -11.69 -4.92
CA LEU A 60 -6.08 -12.87 -5.62
C LEU A 60 -7.60 -12.88 -5.80
N PRO A 61 -8.43 -12.55 -4.75
CA PRO A 61 -9.88 -12.63 -4.90
C PRO A 61 -10.47 -11.65 -5.92
N MET A 62 -9.70 -10.64 -6.34
CA MET A 62 -10.17 -9.65 -7.31
C MET A 62 -9.72 -9.91 -8.75
N LEU A 63 -8.65 -10.68 -8.96
CA LEU A 63 -7.97 -10.78 -10.26
C LEU A 63 -8.91 -11.20 -11.42
N GLU A 64 -9.71 -12.25 -11.21
CA GLU A 64 -10.58 -12.78 -12.26
C GLU A 64 -11.72 -11.81 -12.66
N ARG A 65 -12.01 -10.84 -11.84
CA ARG A 65 -13.10 -9.87 -12.05
C ARG A 65 -12.62 -8.44 -12.27
N LEU A 66 -11.32 -8.24 -12.42
CA LEU A 66 -10.76 -6.91 -12.73
C LEU A 66 -11.41 -6.24 -13.93
N PRO A 67 -11.77 -6.95 -15.03
CA PRO A 67 -12.45 -6.34 -16.17
C PRO A 67 -13.77 -5.62 -15.83
N LEU A 68 -14.43 -5.98 -14.72
CA LEU A 68 -15.61 -5.25 -14.23
C LEU A 68 -15.29 -3.83 -13.73
N LEU A 69 -14.03 -3.52 -13.57
CA LEU A 69 -13.54 -2.22 -13.09
C LEU A 69 -12.85 -1.41 -14.21
N ASP A 70 -12.85 -1.85 -15.47
CA ASP A 70 -12.12 -1.23 -16.57
C ASP A 70 -12.53 0.23 -16.84
N ALA A 71 -13.77 0.59 -16.48
CA ALA A 71 -14.24 1.97 -16.55
C ALA A 71 -13.61 2.89 -15.47
N PHE A 72 -13.01 2.32 -14.44
CA PHE A 72 -12.38 3.08 -13.36
C PHE A 72 -10.87 3.13 -13.54
N THR A 73 -10.29 4.24 -13.19
CA THR A 73 -8.85 4.31 -12.99
C THR A 73 -8.48 3.72 -11.64
N MET A 74 -7.56 2.75 -11.64
CA MET A 74 -7.13 2.03 -10.44
C MET A 74 -5.68 2.35 -10.10
N PHE A 75 -5.37 2.37 -8.79
CA PHE A 75 -4.00 2.35 -8.28
C PHE A 75 -3.91 1.34 -7.13
N TRP A 76 -2.90 0.48 -7.17
CA TRP A 76 -2.77 -0.65 -6.26
C TRP A 76 -1.51 -0.58 -5.42
N PHE A 77 -1.66 -0.70 -4.13
CA PHE A 77 -0.59 -1.06 -3.21
C PHE A 77 -0.75 -2.53 -2.83
N VAL A 78 0.23 -3.35 -3.20
CA VAL A 78 0.27 -4.74 -2.76
C VAL A 78 1.42 -4.91 -1.76
N THR A 79 1.05 -5.25 -0.53
CA THR A 79 2.01 -5.42 0.56
C THR A 79 2.53 -6.86 0.57
N ILE A 80 3.85 -7.01 0.39
CA ILE A 80 4.55 -8.27 0.51
C ILE A 80 5.67 -8.08 1.53
N THR A 81 5.50 -8.69 2.69
CA THR A 81 6.44 -8.65 3.81
C THR A 81 7.04 -10.04 4.03
N PRO A 82 8.26 -10.17 4.57
CA PRO A 82 8.93 -11.46 4.68
C PRO A 82 8.49 -12.29 5.89
N TYR A 83 7.44 -11.87 6.59
CA TYR A 83 7.03 -12.48 7.85
C TYR A 83 6.31 -13.80 7.64
N GLY A 84 6.56 -14.75 8.53
CA GLY A 84 5.91 -16.03 8.58
C GLY A 84 4.49 -15.98 9.16
N ARG A 85 3.86 -17.15 9.25
CA ARG A 85 2.50 -17.30 9.76
C ARG A 85 2.34 -16.93 11.24
N GLU A 86 3.40 -16.92 12.01
CA GLU A 86 3.42 -16.47 13.41
C GLU A 86 3.16 -14.97 13.54
N ILE A 87 3.44 -14.18 12.47
CA ILE A 87 3.18 -12.75 12.40
C ILE A 87 1.95 -12.47 11.53
N GLU A 88 1.81 -13.20 10.42
CA GLU A 88 0.77 -12.98 9.40
C GLU A 88 -0.02 -14.28 9.13
N PRO A 89 -0.81 -14.76 10.11
CA PRO A 89 -1.44 -16.09 10.05
C PRO A 89 -2.41 -16.27 8.89
N HIS A 90 -3.00 -15.19 8.39
CA HIS A 90 -4.04 -15.21 7.37
C HIS A 90 -3.57 -14.71 5.99
N VAL A 91 -2.28 -14.36 5.86
CA VAL A 91 -1.71 -13.95 4.57
C VAL A 91 -1.30 -15.22 3.81
N PRO A 92 -1.69 -15.37 2.54
CA PRO A 92 -1.27 -16.48 1.70
C PRO A 92 0.26 -16.55 1.54
N ASP A 93 0.74 -17.64 0.93
CA ASP A 93 2.16 -17.79 0.60
C ASP A 93 2.66 -16.58 -0.21
N LYS A 94 3.85 -16.08 0.14
CA LYS A 94 4.39 -14.85 -0.44
C LYS A 94 4.74 -15.00 -1.93
N ASN A 95 5.04 -16.21 -2.38
CA ASN A 95 5.27 -16.47 -3.80
C ASN A 95 3.95 -16.36 -4.58
N LEU A 96 2.85 -16.89 -4.03
CA LEU A 96 1.53 -16.72 -4.64
C LEU A 96 1.11 -15.26 -4.73
N ILE A 97 1.43 -14.46 -3.69
CA ILE A 97 1.15 -13.03 -3.72
C ILE A 97 2.03 -12.31 -4.76
N ALA A 98 3.30 -12.69 -4.88
CA ALA A 98 4.19 -12.11 -5.90
C ALA A 98 3.72 -12.47 -7.32
N GLU A 99 3.28 -13.70 -7.56
CA GLU A 99 2.67 -14.11 -8.84
C GLU A 99 1.38 -13.33 -9.12
N ALA A 100 0.53 -13.16 -8.10
CA ALA A 100 -0.69 -12.37 -8.20
C ALA A 100 -0.39 -10.88 -8.49
N PHE A 101 0.69 -10.35 -7.93
CA PHE A 101 1.19 -9.00 -8.23
C PHE A 101 1.55 -8.87 -9.72
N CYS A 102 2.30 -9.82 -10.27
CA CYS A 102 2.69 -9.81 -11.68
C CYS A 102 1.46 -9.83 -12.59
N ARG A 103 0.50 -10.75 -12.34
CA ARG A 103 -0.77 -10.81 -13.08
C ARG A 103 -1.57 -9.52 -12.98
N LEU A 104 -1.63 -8.92 -11.78
CA LEU A 104 -2.28 -7.64 -11.56
C LEU A 104 -1.63 -6.55 -12.40
N SER A 105 -0.29 -6.47 -12.36
CA SER A 105 0.48 -5.48 -13.12
C SER A 105 0.28 -5.63 -14.64
N GLU A 106 0.25 -6.86 -15.15
CA GLU A 106 -0.06 -7.14 -16.56
C GLU A 106 -1.47 -6.66 -16.94
N SER A 107 -2.42 -6.76 -16.01
CA SER A 107 -3.82 -6.38 -16.27
C SER A 107 -4.04 -4.87 -16.21
N VAL A 108 -3.45 -4.17 -15.22
CA VAL A 108 -3.75 -2.74 -14.97
C VAL A 108 -2.65 -1.79 -15.42
N GLY A 109 -1.46 -2.31 -15.74
CA GLY A 109 -0.27 -1.55 -16.11
C GLY A 109 0.68 -1.33 -14.92
N ARG A 110 1.99 -1.47 -15.17
CA ARG A 110 3.06 -1.41 -14.16
C ARG A 110 3.09 -0.10 -13.35
N GLU A 111 2.69 1.01 -13.95
CA GLU A 111 2.67 2.33 -13.30
C GLU A 111 1.53 2.46 -12.28
N ARG A 112 0.58 1.53 -12.30
CA ARG A 112 -0.59 1.52 -11.42
C ARG A 112 -0.49 0.52 -10.29
N VAL A 113 0.64 -0.18 -10.16
CA VAL A 113 0.87 -1.14 -9.07
C VAL A 113 2.17 -0.79 -8.35
N SER A 114 2.08 -0.61 -7.04
CA SER A 114 3.21 -0.31 -6.17
C SER A 114 3.44 -1.46 -5.20
N PHE A 115 4.67 -1.93 -5.13
CA PHE A 115 5.12 -2.87 -4.12
C PHE A 115 5.21 -2.18 -2.76
N ARG A 116 4.71 -2.80 -1.67
CA ARG A 116 4.89 -2.30 -0.31
C ARG A 116 5.64 -3.30 0.54
N TYR A 117 6.80 -2.91 1.02
CA TYR A 117 7.60 -3.62 2.01
C TYR A 117 7.46 -2.90 3.36
N ASP A 118 6.28 -3.05 3.97
CA ASP A 118 5.78 -2.17 5.04
C ASP A 118 4.87 -2.95 6.00
N PRO A 119 5.13 -2.89 7.32
CA PRO A 119 6.27 -2.26 7.98
C PRO A 119 7.49 -3.19 8.13
N VAL A 120 8.68 -2.60 8.25
CA VAL A 120 9.90 -3.29 8.65
C VAL A 120 10.04 -3.24 10.17
N PHE A 121 10.29 -4.38 10.83
CA PHE A 121 10.69 -4.45 12.24
C PHE A 121 11.81 -5.45 12.43
N LEU A 122 12.60 -5.26 13.48
CA LEU A 122 13.75 -6.11 13.78
C LEU A 122 13.54 -6.91 15.07
N ASN A 123 13.94 -8.16 15.03
CA ASN A 123 14.07 -9.05 16.18
C ASN A 123 15.16 -10.11 15.94
N LYS A 124 15.21 -11.17 16.76
CA LYS A 124 16.21 -12.23 16.62
C LYS A 124 16.08 -13.05 15.34
N THR A 125 14.86 -13.18 14.80
CA THR A 125 14.56 -13.90 13.55
C THR A 125 14.66 -12.99 12.34
N TYR A 126 14.05 -11.83 12.44
CA TYR A 126 13.96 -10.83 11.38
C TYR A 126 15.05 -9.78 11.58
N THR A 127 16.28 -10.15 11.20
CA THR A 127 17.48 -9.31 11.32
C THR A 127 17.60 -8.33 10.14
N GLU A 128 18.54 -7.37 10.23
CA GLU A 128 18.87 -6.50 9.09
C GLU A 128 19.26 -7.33 7.86
N GLN A 129 20.14 -8.32 8.04
CA GLN A 129 20.58 -9.21 6.97
C GLN A 129 19.40 -9.96 6.33
N TYR A 130 18.52 -10.52 7.16
CA TYR A 130 17.31 -11.19 6.67
C TYR A 130 16.43 -10.27 5.82
N HIS A 131 16.23 -9.02 6.26
CA HIS A 131 15.44 -8.06 5.50
C HIS A 131 16.10 -7.68 4.17
N VAL A 132 17.42 -7.52 4.15
CA VAL A 132 18.16 -7.20 2.91
C VAL A 132 18.02 -8.33 1.89
N GLU A 133 18.18 -9.59 2.32
CA GLU A 133 18.03 -10.77 1.47
C GLU A 133 16.60 -10.86 0.93
N LYS A 134 15.58 -10.77 1.80
CA LYS A 134 14.18 -10.89 1.41
C LYS A 134 13.68 -9.73 0.55
N PHE A 135 14.14 -8.52 0.83
CA PHE A 135 13.85 -7.38 -0.05
C PHE A 135 14.43 -7.62 -1.45
N GLY A 136 15.66 -8.14 -1.53
CA GLY A 136 16.31 -8.49 -2.79
C GLY A 136 15.53 -9.53 -3.58
N GLU A 137 15.11 -10.63 -2.94
CA GLU A 137 14.30 -11.68 -3.55
C GLU A 137 12.98 -11.14 -4.14
N PHE A 138 12.27 -10.29 -3.38
CA PHE A 138 11.01 -9.71 -3.87
C PHE A 138 11.25 -8.67 -4.96
N ALA A 139 12.24 -7.79 -4.80
CA ALA A 139 12.56 -6.78 -5.80
C ALA A 139 12.94 -7.43 -7.15
N GLU A 140 13.69 -8.54 -7.14
CA GLU A 140 14.03 -9.29 -8.34
C GLU A 140 12.80 -9.93 -8.98
N LYS A 141 11.93 -10.60 -8.19
CA LYS A 141 10.69 -11.21 -8.69
C LYS A 141 9.73 -10.21 -9.32
N LEU A 142 9.68 -9.00 -8.77
CA LEU A 142 8.76 -7.94 -9.21
C LEU A 142 9.40 -7.00 -10.24
N SER A 143 10.65 -7.28 -10.65
CA SER A 143 11.37 -6.49 -11.65
C SER A 143 10.60 -6.47 -12.98
N GLY A 144 10.40 -5.28 -13.53
CA GLY A 144 9.60 -5.09 -14.75
C GLY A 144 8.09 -4.96 -14.52
N TYR A 145 7.56 -5.41 -13.39
CA TYR A 145 6.13 -5.35 -13.05
C TYR A 145 5.75 -4.12 -12.22
N THR A 146 6.72 -3.42 -11.65
CA THR A 146 6.52 -2.13 -11.00
C THR A 146 7.77 -1.27 -11.13
N GLY A 147 7.61 0.04 -11.05
CA GLY A 147 8.71 1.01 -10.98
C GLY A 147 8.88 1.60 -9.57
N GLN A 148 8.09 1.17 -8.59
CA GLN A 148 8.05 1.82 -7.30
C GLN A 148 7.84 0.85 -6.14
N CYS A 149 8.47 1.19 -5.01
CA CYS A 149 8.33 0.46 -3.76
C CYS A 149 8.08 1.43 -2.60
N VAL A 150 7.18 1.06 -1.70
CA VAL A 150 6.96 1.81 -0.45
C VAL A 150 7.61 1.07 0.70
N VAL A 151 8.38 1.79 1.51
CA VAL A 151 9.03 1.25 2.72
C VAL A 151 8.64 2.09 3.92
N SER A 152 8.32 1.45 5.05
CA SER A 152 8.24 2.08 6.35
C SER A 152 8.76 1.18 7.45
N PHE A 153 9.11 1.78 8.59
CA PHE A 153 9.45 1.06 9.81
C PHE A 153 8.26 1.00 10.76
N ILE A 154 8.29 0.02 11.65
CA ILE A 154 7.17 -0.21 12.56
C ILE A 154 6.97 0.94 13.54
N ASP A 155 5.76 1.47 13.56
CA ASP A 155 5.31 2.43 14.57
C ASP A 155 4.80 1.72 15.82
N LEU A 156 5.26 2.16 16.98
CA LEU A 156 4.87 1.60 18.27
C LEU A 156 3.60 2.25 18.82
N TYR A 157 2.50 2.15 18.07
CA TYR A 157 1.18 2.51 18.60
C TYR A 157 0.77 1.62 19.78
N GLU A 158 -0.20 2.03 20.56
CA GLU A 158 -0.73 1.26 21.68
C GLU A 158 -1.16 -0.15 21.25
N LYS A 159 -1.86 -0.26 20.13
CA LYS A 159 -2.28 -1.55 19.54
C LYS A 159 -1.07 -2.41 19.17
N THR A 160 -0.01 -1.83 18.61
CA THR A 160 1.21 -2.54 18.24
C THR A 160 1.91 -3.08 19.50
N ARG A 161 2.10 -2.26 20.52
CA ARG A 161 2.73 -2.68 21.79
C ARG A 161 1.96 -3.80 22.48
N ARG A 162 0.62 -3.75 22.42
CA ARG A 162 -0.24 -4.77 23.04
C ARG A 162 -0.17 -6.11 22.28
N ASN A 163 -0.20 -6.08 20.96
CA ASN A 163 -0.26 -7.29 20.14
C ASN A 163 1.12 -7.90 19.86
N PHE A 164 2.19 -7.12 19.99
CA PHE A 164 3.58 -7.53 19.79
C PHE A 164 4.42 -7.16 21.02
N PRO A 165 4.22 -7.85 22.15
CA PRO A 165 5.02 -7.59 23.34
C PRO A 165 6.49 -7.88 23.05
N GLY A 166 7.37 -6.92 23.35
CA GLY A 166 8.80 -7.03 23.08
C GLY A 166 9.26 -6.50 21.72
N VAL A 167 8.36 -6.06 20.84
CA VAL A 167 8.76 -5.32 19.66
C VAL A 167 9.34 -3.96 20.05
N ARG A 168 10.45 -3.57 19.41
CA ARG A 168 11.07 -2.26 19.58
C ARG A 168 11.01 -1.45 18.30
N SER A 169 11.14 -0.14 18.43
CA SER A 169 11.40 0.71 17.27
C SER A 169 12.74 0.35 16.63
N VAL A 170 12.81 0.47 15.32
CA VAL A 170 14.07 0.34 14.58
C VAL A 170 14.91 1.59 14.83
N GLY A 171 16.13 1.43 15.29
CA GLY A 171 17.04 2.55 15.60
C GLY A 171 17.44 3.32 14.36
N LYS A 172 17.81 4.59 14.52
CA LYS A 172 18.16 5.48 13.39
C LYS A 172 19.28 4.90 12.52
N GLU A 173 20.34 4.39 13.15
CA GLU A 173 21.46 3.80 12.42
C GLU A 173 21.08 2.51 11.68
N GLU A 174 20.18 1.70 12.27
CA GLU A 174 19.63 0.50 11.63
C GLU A 174 18.78 0.88 10.42
N GLN A 175 17.94 1.92 10.55
CA GLN A 175 17.17 2.46 9.43
C GLN A 175 18.08 2.96 8.30
N GLU A 176 19.15 3.68 8.63
CA GLU A 176 20.11 4.20 7.66
C GLU A 176 20.82 3.06 6.91
N ARG A 177 21.26 2.00 7.62
CA ARG A 177 21.89 0.82 6.98
C ARG A 177 20.91 0.06 6.08
N LEU A 178 19.69 -0.18 6.57
CA LEU A 178 18.65 -0.89 5.80
C LEU A 178 18.27 -0.11 4.54
N ILE A 179 18.01 1.19 4.64
CA ILE A 179 17.66 2.00 3.49
C ILE A 179 18.83 2.12 2.51
N ALA A 180 20.08 2.14 2.98
CA ALA A 180 21.25 2.10 2.11
C ALA A 180 21.27 0.80 1.27
N ALA A 181 21.12 -0.35 1.93
CA ALA A 181 21.11 -1.64 1.25
C ALA A 181 19.90 -1.80 0.31
N PHE A 182 18.71 -1.40 0.75
CA PHE A 182 17.50 -1.42 -0.09
C PHE A 182 17.64 -0.51 -1.31
N SER A 183 18.25 0.67 -1.17
CA SER A 183 18.54 1.59 -2.26
C SER A 183 19.42 0.96 -3.32
N GLU A 184 20.52 0.28 -2.94
CA GLU A 184 21.42 -0.40 -3.86
C GLU A 184 20.71 -1.52 -4.65
N ILE A 185 19.84 -2.29 -3.97
CA ILE A 185 19.02 -3.32 -4.61
C ILE A 185 18.02 -2.69 -5.58
N ALA A 186 17.31 -1.66 -5.12
CA ALA A 186 16.29 -0.97 -5.89
C ALA A 186 16.84 -0.33 -7.17
N VAL A 187 18.03 0.24 -7.12
CA VAL A 187 18.73 0.75 -8.34
C VAL A 187 18.90 -0.34 -9.37
N LYS A 188 19.36 -1.53 -8.97
CA LYS A 188 19.58 -2.68 -9.88
C LYS A 188 18.28 -3.18 -10.51
N GLN A 189 17.16 -3.01 -9.80
CA GLN A 189 15.81 -3.46 -10.23
C GLN A 189 14.96 -2.31 -10.81
N HIS A 190 15.56 -1.14 -11.03
CA HIS A 190 14.87 0.07 -11.55
C HIS A 190 13.64 0.47 -10.70
N LEU A 191 13.76 0.38 -9.38
CA LEU A 191 12.73 0.78 -8.43
C LEU A 191 13.03 2.14 -7.80
N GLN A 192 12.04 3.00 -7.70
CA GLN A 192 12.02 4.17 -6.84
C GLN A 192 11.45 3.75 -5.48
N ILE A 193 12.13 4.09 -4.39
CA ILE A 193 11.63 3.87 -3.02
C ILE A 193 10.96 5.14 -2.51
N HIS A 194 9.70 4.99 -2.05
CA HIS A 194 8.95 6.03 -1.37
C HIS A 194 8.88 5.70 0.13
N LEU A 195 9.48 6.54 0.96
CA LEU A 195 9.40 6.40 2.42
C LEU A 195 8.03 6.84 2.92
N CYS A 196 7.35 6.00 3.69
CA CYS A 196 6.03 6.31 4.24
C CYS A 196 6.13 6.80 5.68
N CYS A 197 6.02 8.12 5.88
CA CYS A 197 6.09 8.79 7.18
C CYS A 197 7.43 8.61 7.92
N GLU A 198 8.52 8.51 7.19
CA GLU A 198 9.86 8.31 7.73
C GLU A 198 10.69 9.60 7.75
N ASN A 199 11.82 9.55 8.43
CA ASN A 199 12.71 10.69 8.55
C ASN A 199 13.33 11.05 7.19
N ARG A 200 13.28 12.33 6.82
CA ARG A 200 13.89 12.86 5.59
C ARG A 200 15.41 12.68 5.52
N SER A 201 16.09 12.42 6.64
CA SER A 201 17.53 12.09 6.62
C SER A 201 17.86 10.78 5.87
N LEU A 202 16.85 9.93 5.64
CA LEU A 202 16.98 8.68 4.90
C LEU A 202 16.90 8.87 3.37
N VAL A 203 16.56 10.07 2.89
CA VAL A 203 16.46 10.38 1.45
C VAL A 203 17.82 10.26 0.76
N ARG A 204 17.83 9.64 -0.42
CA ARG A 204 19.01 9.47 -1.27
C ARG A 204 18.57 9.37 -2.74
N GLN A 205 19.49 9.04 -3.65
CA GLN A 205 19.29 9.17 -5.11
C GLN A 205 17.99 8.57 -5.65
N ASN A 206 17.61 7.36 -5.19
CA ASN A 206 16.36 6.66 -5.59
C ASN A 206 15.44 6.40 -4.41
N VAL A 207 15.55 7.22 -3.37
CA VAL A 207 14.72 7.15 -2.16
C VAL A 207 14.22 8.54 -1.83
N ASP A 208 12.92 8.75 -1.85
CA ASP A 208 12.28 9.99 -1.46
C ASP A 208 11.36 9.82 -0.25
N ALA A 209 10.93 10.94 0.32
CA ALA A 209 9.96 11.03 1.40
C ALA A 209 8.79 11.96 1.00
N ASP A 210 8.43 11.98 -0.28
CA ASP A 210 7.40 12.85 -0.84
C ASP A 210 6.01 12.20 -0.85
N GLY A 211 5.92 11.04 -0.17
CA GLY A 211 4.67 10.33 0.08
C GLY A 211 4.37 9.24 -0.94
N CYS A 212 3.93 8.10 -0.43
CA CYS A 212 3.63 6.92 -1.23
C CYS A 212 2.41 7.11 -2.16
N LEU A 213 1.48 8.01 -1.82
CA LEU A 213 0.33 8.39 -2.64
C LEU A 213 0.32 9.92 -2.81
N SER A 214 1.45 10.49 -3.25
CA SER A 214 1.52 11.90 -3.56
C SER A 214 0.71 12.24 -4.81
N GLN A 215 0.43 13.53 -5.03
CA GLN A 215 -0.25 13.97 -6.25
C GLN A 215 0.52 13.55 -7.50
N SER A 216 1.85 13.69 -7.49
CA SER A 216 2.70 13.32 -8.63
C SER A 216 2.67 11.82 -8.92
N VAL A 217 2.76 10.96 -7.89
CA VAL A 217 2.66 9.51 -8.05
C VAL A 217 1.33 9.11 -8.67
N LEU A 218 0.23 9.66 -8.16
CA LEU A 218 -1.09 9.31 -8.68
C LEU A 218 -1.32 9.88 -10.09
N GLU A 219 -0.94 11.13 -10.37
CA GLU A 219 -1.04 11.75 -11.69
C GLU A 219 -0.24 10.98 -12.76
N GLN A 220 0.96 10.52 -12.42
CA GLN A 220 1.76 9.68 -13.30
C GLN A 220 1.04 8.35 -13.60
N ALA A 221 0.51 7.70 -12.57
CA ALA A 221 -0.17 6.42 -12.71
C ALA A 221 -1.47 6.49 -13.53
N ILE A 222 -2.24 7.60 -13.38
CA ILE A 222 -3.53 7.77 -14.05
C ILE A 222 -3.43 8.49 -15.40
N GLY A 223 -2.26 9.11 -15.68
CA GLY A 223 -2.02 9.81 -16.94
C GLY A 223 -2.76 11.15 -17.09
N CYS A 224 -3.28 11.72 -16.00
CA CYS A 224 -3.96 13.02 -16.03
C CYS A 224 -3.68 13.83 -14.76
N ARG A 225 -3.85 15.15 -14.86
CA ARG A 225 -3.69 16.06 -13.74
C ARG A 225 -4.91 16.08 -12.82
N LEU A 226 -4.68 16.04 -11.53
CA LEU A 226 -5.70 16.11 -10.50
C LEU A 226 -5.88 17.55 -10.00
N LYS A 227 -7.12 17.99 -9.85
CA LYS A 227 -7.44 19.20 -9.11
C LYS A 227 -7.58 18.84 -7.63
N VAL A 228 -6.50 19.03 -6.87
CA VAL A 228 -6.47 18.70 -5.46
C VAL A 228 -6.74 19.96 -4.64
N PRO A 229 -7.89 20.08 -3.94
CA PRO A 229 -8.13 21.17 -3.03
C PRO A 229 -7.17 21.08 -1.83
N GLN A 230 -6.96 22.19 -1.14
CA GLN A 230 -6.16 22.18 0.08
C GLN A 230 -6.76 21.18 1.08
N GLN A 231 -5.99 20.17 1.45
CA GLN A 231 -6.46 19.06 2.29
C GLN A 231 -5.77 19.08 3.65
N LYS A 232 -6.48 18.56 4.66
CA LYS A 232 -5.83 18.16 5.92
C LYS A 232 -4.96 16.94 5.64
N ARG A 233 -3.78 16.90 6.28
CA ARG A 233 -2.88 15.75 6.17
C ARG A 233 -3.44 14.56 6.98
N ALA A 234 -3.23 13.33 6.51
CA ALA A 234 -3.61 12.13 7.24
C ALA A 234 -2.79 11.94 8.53
N ARG A 235 -1.51 12.33 8.47
CA ARG A 235 -0.54 12.30 9.58
C ARG A 235 0.37 13.52 9.46
N ASP A 236 0.95 13.95 10.58
CA ASP A 236 1.99 14.96 10.55
C ASP A 236 3.17 14.47 9.69
N GLY A 237 3.65 15.34 8.81
CA GLY A 237 4.73 15.01 7.88
C GLY A 237 4.36 14.17 6.66
N CYS A 238 3.14 13.64 6.56
CA CYS A 238 2.71 12.85 5.40
C CYS A 238 2.12 13.73 4.28
N PRO A 239 2.74 13.81 3.10
CA PRO A 239 2.25 14.60 1.97
C PRO A 239 1.23 13.86 1.08
N CYS A 240 0.82 12.65 1.46
CA CYS A 240 -0.09 11.82 0.66
C CYS A 240 -1.48 12.46 0.50
N LEU A 241 -2.10 12.20 -0.64
CA LEU A 241 -3.49 12.55 -0.90
C LEU A 241 -4.42 11.76 0.00
N LEU A 242 -5.44 12.43 0.52
CA LEU A 242 -6.49 11.79 1.30
C LEU A 242 -7.59 11.27 0.39
N GLY A 243 -7.75 9.95 0.34
CA GLY A 243 -8.92 9.29 -0.22
C GLY A 243 -10.01 9.09 0.83
N ALA A 244 -11.26 9.03 0.39
CA ALA A 244 -12.35 8.58 1.22
C ALA A 244 -12.27 7.06 1.38
N ASP A 245 -12.02 6.56 2.60
CA ASP A 245 -11.98 5.12 2.86
C ASP A 245 -13.41 4.58 2.99
N ILE A 246 -13.72 3.58 2.16
CA ILE A 246 -15.04 2.95 2.11
C ILE A 246 -15.16 1.69 2.98
N GLY A 247 -14.06 1.27 3.62
CA GLY A 247 -14.06 0.16 4.57
C GLY A 247 -14.65 0.53 5.94
N ALA A 248 -14.93 -0.48 6.74
CA ALA A 248 -15.32 -0.35 8.14
C ALA A 248 -14.19 -0.87 9.04
N TYR A 249 -14.12 -0.40 10.29
CA TYR A 249 -13.30 -1.08 11.30
C TYR A 249 -14.03 -2.34 11.76
N ASN A 250 -13.30 -3.44 11.85
CA ASN A 250 -13.74 -4.72 12.41
C ASN A 250 -13.41 -4.78 13.89
#